data_c34f05b479d65769abfd5a11f855e295
#
_entry.id   c34f05b479d65769abfd5a11f855e295
#
_cell.length_a   1.000
_cell.length_b   1.000
_cell.length_c   1.000
_cell.angle_alpha   90.00
_cell.angle_beta   90.00
_cell.angle_gamma   90.00
#
_symmetry.space_group_name_H-M   'P 1'
#
loop_
_entity.id
_entity.type
_entity.pdbx_description
1 polymer ?
#
loop_
_entity_poly.entity_id
_entity_poly.type
_entity_poly.pdbx_seq_one_letter_code
_entity_poly.pdbx_strand_id
1 'polypeptide(L)'
;MRASEIRHVYVAGLRRSRPLADYLVYGLVRGERPSSLIDFAGGMAGPQISTFGPDDVLVTIAFPPYSQPVVDLVMDAHVSGRRILAITDGADSPLARFSETALLLPSDTASRMQPISAPIALVHALITAVTND
;
A
#
# COMPACT_ATOMS: atom_id res chain seq x y z
N MET A 1 -6.01 15.41 3.16
CA MET A 1 -4.58 15.81 3.13
C MET A 1 -4.09 15.82 1.70
N ARG A 2 -3.40 16.89 1.30
CA ARG A 2 -2.83 16.97 -0.04
C ARG A 2 -1.50 16.21 -0.08
N ALA A 3 -1.13 15.71 -1.26
CA ALA A 3 0.10 14.94 -1.42
C ALA A 3 1.33 15.72 -0.96
N SER A 4 1.35 17.04 -1.19
CA SER A 4 2.46 17.89 -0.76
C SER A 4 2.62 17.97 0.76
N GLU A 5 1.59 17.60 1.51
CA GLU A 5 1.60 17.65 2.99
C GLU A 5 2.06 16.32 3.60
N ILE A 6 2.22 15.28 2.81
CA ILE A 6 2.64 13.97 3.30
C ILE A 6 4.14 13.98 3.57
N ARG A 7 4.54 13.63 4.80
CA ARG A 7 5.95 13.58 5.19
C ARG A 7 6.64 12.31 4.67
N HIS A 8 6.02 11.16 4.87
CA HIS A 8 6.62 9.87 4.51
C HIS A 8 5.53 8.89 4.08
N VAL A 9 5.81 8.10 3.05
CA VAL A 9 4.91 7.06 2.58
C VAL A 9 5.54 5.70 2.88
N TYR A 10 4.86 4.91 3.71
CA TYR A 10 5.23 3.53 3.99
C TYR A 10 4.42 2.64 3.06
N VAL A 11 5.05 1.66 2.43
CA VAL A 11 4.39 0.80 1.45
C VAL A 11 4.55 -0.66 1.85
N ALA A 12 3.46 -1.41 1.83
CA ALA A 12 3.47 -2.84 2.15
C ALA A 12 2.73 -3.64 1.09
N GLY A 13 3.34 -4.71 0.63
CA GLY A 13 2.74 -5.67 -0.30
C GLY A 13 3.62 -6.91 -0.34
N LEU A 14 2.99 -8.08 -0.39
CA LEU A 14 3.70 -9.36 -0.39
C LEU A 14 3.24 -10.22 -1.56
N ARG A 15 4.01 -11.26 -1.86
CA ARG A 15 3.74 -12.18 -2.95
C ARG A 15 3.64 -11.41 -4.27
N ARG A 16 2.54 -11.57 -5.02
CA ARG A 16 2.35 -10.88 -6.30
C ARG A 16 2.23 -9.36 -6.17
N SER A 17 1.90 -8.87 -4.98
CA SER A 17 1.83 -7.44 -4.74
C SER A 17 3.18 -6.83 -4.39
N ARG A 18 4.21 -7.62 -4.11
CA ARG A 18 5.54 -7.11 -3.80
C ARG A 18 6.14 -6.31 -4.96
N PRO A 19 6.07 -6.77 -6.23
CA PRO A 19 6.55 -5.95 -7.35
C PRO A 19 5.84 -4.61 -7.46
N LEU A 20 4.54 -4.57 -7.14
CA LEU A 20 3.78 -3.32 -7.15
C LEU A 20 4.26 -2.38 -6.05
N ALA A 21 4.50 -2.92 -4.85
CA ALA A 21 5.03 -2.13 -3.73
C ALA A 21 6.42 -1.59 -4.04
N ASP A 22 7.29 -2.43 -4.61
CA ASP A 22 8.63 -2.01 -5.01
C ASP A 22 8.57 -0.88 -6.05
N TYR A 23 7.70 -1.02 -7.05
CA TYR A 23 7.55 0.00 -8.09
C TYR A 23 7.06 1.32 -7.52
N LEU A 24 6.10 1.26 -6.59
CA LEU A 24 5.56 2.45 -5.93
C LEU A 24 6.66 3.19 -5.16
N VAL A 25 7.41 2.48 -4.35
CA VAL A 25 8.52 3.07 -3.59
C VAL A 25 9.55 3.67 -4.53
N TYR A 26 9.93 2.92 -5.57
CA TYR A 26 10.89 3.39 -6.57
C TYR A 26 10.42 4.71 -7.19
N GLY A 27 9.17 4.78 -7.63
CA GLY A 27 8.64 5.98 -8.29
C GLY A 27 8.54 7.17 -7.35
N LEU A 28 8.12 6.94 -6.10
CA LEU A 28 8.03 8.01 -5.11
C LEU A 28 9.41 8.57 -4.76
N VAL A 29 10.39 7.71 -4.54
CA VAL A 29 11.76 8.13 -4.23
C VAL A 29 12.37 8.88 -5.41
N ARG A 30 12.17 8.40 -6.63
CA ARG A 30 12.63 9.10 -7.84
C ARG A 30 11.98 10.47 -7.97
N GLY A 31 10.75 10.63 -7.53
CA GLY A 31 10.03 11.90 -7.51
C GLY A 31 10.31 12.75 -6.26
N GLU A 32 11.34 12.41 -5.51
CA GLU A 32 11.77 13.14 -4.30
C GLU A 32 10.73 13.13 -3.20
N ARG A 33 9.92 12.06 -3.12
CA ARG A 33 8.96 11.84 -2.03
C ARG A 33 9.50 10.77 -1.09
N PRO A 34 9.77 11.09 0.16
CA PRO A 34 10.27 10.10 1.11
C PRO A 34 9.33 8.90 1.21
N SER A 35 9.88 7.72 0.99
CA SER A 35 9.10 6.50 0.97
C SER A 35 9.98 5.32 1.37
N SER A 36 9.39 4.33 2.01
CA SER A 36 10.10 3.10 2.37
C SER A 36 9.18 1.90 2.30
N LEU A 37 9.79 0.76 2.00
CA LEU A 37 9.09 -0.51 1.92
C LEU A 37 9.08 -1.18 3.29
N ILE A 38 7.91 -1.69 3.68
CA ILE A 38 7.80 -2.59 4.83
C ILE A 38 7.89 -3.99 4.24
N ASP A 39 9.04 -4.64 4.38
CA ASP A 39 9.29 -5.93 3.75
C ASP A 39 9.04 -7.12 4.69
N PHE A 40 8.69 -6.86 5.95
CA PHE A 40 8.40 -7.88 6.96
C PHE A 40 9.61 -8.76 7.30
N ALA A 41 10.81 -8.39 6.87
CA ALA A 41 12.00 -9.19 7.10
C ALA A 41 12.24 -9.37 8.59
N GLY A 42 12.50 -10.62 9.00
CA GLY A 42 12.76 -10.95 10.40
C GLY A 42 11.61 -10.66 11.34
N GLY A 43 10.39 -10.55 10.83
CA GLY A 43 9.25 -10.21 11.67
C GLY A 43 9.25 -8.76 12.17
N MET A 44 9.96 -7.87 11.48
CA MET A 44 10.22 -6.50 11.94
C MET A 44 9.23 -5.46 11.41
N ALA A 45 8.04 -5.87 10.97
CA ALA A 45 7.05 -4.91 10.45
C ALA A 45 6.72 -3.82 11.46
N GLY A 46 6.54 -4.17 12.74
CA GLY A 46 6.29 -3.19 13.79
C GLY A 46 7.39 -2.15 13.91
N PRO A 47 8.66 -2.57 14.11
CA PRO A 47 9.78 -1.63 14.13
C PRO A 47 9.93 -0.81 12.85
N GLN A 48 9.63 -1.40 11.67
CA GLN A 48 9.72 -0.69 10.40
C GLN A 48 8.73 0.46 10.30
N ILE A 49 7.63 0.44 11.06
CA ILE A 49 6.62 1.50 11.05
C ILE A 49 6.58 2.27 12.36
N SER A 50 7.53 2.05 13.26
CA SER A 50 7.50 2.62 14.62
C SER A 50 7.56 4.15 14.63
N THR A 51 8.15 4.76 13.62
CA THR A 51 8.28 6.23 13.53
C THR A 51 7.14 6.89 12.74
N PHE A 52 6.10 6.14 12.42
CA PHE A 52 4.93 6.66 11.70
C PHE A 52 4.27 7.78 12.51
N GLY A 53 4.11 8.93 11.89
CA GLY A 53 3.54 10.11 12.50
C GLY A 53 2.26 10.59 11.82
N PRO A 54 1.68 11.70 12.29
CA PRO A 54 0.37 12.17 11.82
C PRO A 54 0.34 12.63 10.37
N ASP A 55 1.50 12.96 9.81
CA ASP A 55 1.60 13.38 8.40
C ASP A 55 2.11 12.25 7.49
N ASP A 56 2.11 11.04 7.98
CA ASP A 56 2.53 9.86 7.22
C ASP A 56 1.33 9.10 6.67
N VAL A 57 1.56 8.32 5.63
CA VAL A 57 0.53 7.46 5.02
C VAL A 57 1.10 6.06 4.84
N LEU A 58 0.30 5.06 5.17
CA LEU A 58 0.60 3.66 4.88
C LEU A 58 -0.19 3.25 3.65
N VAL A 59 0.50 2.85 2.60
CA VAL A 59 -0.14 2.27 1.41
C VAL A 59 0.01 0.76 1.49
N THR A 60 -1.11 0.05 1.47
CA THR A 60 -1.12 -1.42 1.49
C THR A 60 -1.69 -1.95 0.20
N ILE A 61 -1.08 -2.99 -0.36
CA ILE A 61 -1.48 -3.59 -1.62
C ILE A 61 -1.68 -5.08 -1.40
N ALA A 62 -2.89 -5.57 -1.62
CA ALA A 62 -3.17 -7.00 -1.55
C ALA A 62 -4.45 -7.34 -2.30
N PHE A 63 -4.42 -8.48 -2.97
CA PHE A 63 -5.53 -9.07 -3.70
C PHE A 63 -5.71 -10.51 -3.21
N PRO A 64 -6.88 -11.13 -3.42
CA PRO A 64 -7.08 -12.50 -2.93
C PRO A 64 -6.07 -13.50 -3.54
N PRO A 65 -5.57 -14.48 -2.80
CA PRO A 65 -5.73 -14.61 -1.35
C PRO A 65 -4.85 -13.59 -0.60
N TYR A 66 -5.45 -12.90 0.37
CA TYR A 66 -4.74 -11.82 1.09
C TYR A 66 -3.64 -12.40 1.98
N SER A 67 -2.45 -11.79 1.91
CA SER A 67 -1.34 -12.17 2.80
C SER A 67 -1.65 -11.75 4.23
N GLN A 68 -1.63 -12.70 5.15
CA GLN A 68 -1.99 -12.42 6.54
C GLN A 68 -1.13 -11.34 7.19
N PRO A 69 0.21 -11.31 6.97
CA PRO A 69 1.01 -10.22 7.54
C PRO A 69 0.57 -8.83 7.11
N VAL A 70 0.10 -8.67 5.86
CA VAL A 70 -0.40 -7.38 5.39
C VAL A 70 -1.72 -7.05 6.06
N VAL A 71 -2.63 -8.02 6.20
CA VAL A 71 -3.90 -7.83 6.90
C VAL A 71 -3.65 -7.42 8.35
N ASP A 72 -2.74 -8.10 9.03
CA ASP A 72 -2.40 -7.78 10.42
C ASP A 72 -1.84 -6.36 10.55
N LEU A 73 -0.99 -5.97 9.61
CA LEU A 73 -0.44 -4.61 9.58
C LEU A 73 -1.54 -3.56 9.44
N VAL A 74 -2.50 -3.80 8.55
CA VAL A 74 -3.64 -2.90 8.34
C VAL A 74 -4.47 -2.77 9.62
N MET A 75 -4.76 -3.89 10.27
CA MET A 75 -5.56 -3.86 11.50
C MET A 75 -4.83 -3.13 12.63
N ASP A 76 -3.55 -3.38 12.81
CA ASP A 76 -2.74 -2.69 13.81
C ASP A 76 -2.68 -1.18 13.53
N ALA A 77 -2.51 -0.80 12.28
CA ALA A 77 -2.48 0.60 11.87
C ALA A 77 -3.83 1.27 12.11
N HIS A 78 -4.93 0.57 11.81
CA HIS A 78 -6.27 1.08 12.05
C HIS A 78 -6.51 1.35 13.54
N VAL A 79 -6.16 0.38 14.39
CA VAL A 79 -6.32 0.53 15.84
C VAL A 79 -5.49 1.70 16.37
N SER A 80 -4.31 1.90 15.80
CA SER A 80 -3.41 3.00 16.20
C SER A 80 -3.79 4.36 15.60
N GLY A 81 -4.86 4.43 14.81
CA GLY A 81 -5.29 5.68 14.20
C GLY A 81 -4.41 6.18 13.08
N ARG A 82 -3.62 5.31 12.47
CA ARG A 82 -2.74 5.65 11.35
C ARG A 82 -3.53 5.78 10.06
N ARG A 83 -3.09 6.69 9.18
CA ARG A 83 -3.75 6.91 7.89
C ARG A 83 -3.35 5.82 6.90
N ILE A 84 -4.35 5.15 6.32
CA ILE A 84 -4.12 4.02 5.42
C ILE A 84 -4.80 4.27 4.08
N LEU A 85 -4.06 4.04 2.99
CA LEU A 85 -4.61 3.95 1.64
C LEU A 85 -4.43 2.51 1.17
N ALA A 86 -5.52 1.84 0.84
CA ALA A 86 -5.48 0.46 0.37
C ALA A 86 -5.63 0.38 -1.14
N ILE A 87 -4.88 -0.51 -1.77
CA ILE A 87 -5.07 -0.93 -3.16
C ILE A 87 -5.45 -2.40 -3.10
N THR A 88 -6.68 -2.72 -3.48
CA THR A 88 -7.25 -4.05 -3.29
C THR A 88 -8.37 -4.30 -4.30
N ASP A 89 -9.05 -5.44 -4.19
CA ASP A 89 -10.03 -5.86 -5.20
C ASP A 89 -11.45 -5.33 -4.99
N GLY A 90 -11.85 -5.11 -3.75
CA GLY A 90 -13.21 -4.67 -3.49
C GLY A 90 -13.41 -4.08 -2.12
N ALA A 91 -14.56 -3.43 -1.93
CA ALA A 91 -14.89 -2.75 -0.68
C ALA A 91 -15.00 -3.70 0.52
N ASP A 92 -15.26 -4.99 0.26
CA ASP A 92 -15.37 -6.01 1.29
C ASP A 92 -14.03 -6.60 1.73
N SER A 93 -12.94 -6.23 1.07
CA SER A 93 -11.64 -6.78 1.44
C SER A 93 -11.24 -6.32 2.83
N PRO A 94 -10.43 -7.11 3.55
CA PRO A 94 -9.96 -6.70 4.88
C PRO A 94 -9.12 -5.44 4.84
N LEU A 95 -8.47 -5.14 3.70
CA LEU A 95 -7.72 -3.90 3.56
C LEU A 95 -8.66 -2.70 3.44
N ALA A 96 -9.65 -2.77 2.54
CA ALA A 96 -10.56 -1.65 2.28
C ALA A 96 -11.40 -1.32 3.51
N ARG A 97 -11.84 -2.33 4.25
CA ARG A 97 -12.71 -2.14 5.41
C ARG A 97 -12.08 -1.31 6.52
N PHE A 98 -10.76 -1.36 6.66
CA PHE A 98 -10.05 -0.69 7.74
C PHE A 98 -9.20 0.48 7.25
N SER A 99 -9.34 0.87 5.97
CA SER A 99 -8.57 1.96 5.39
C SER A 99 -9.42 3.20 5.22
N GLU A 100 -8.78 4.36 5.37
CA GLU A 100 -9.43 5.65 5.16
C GLU A 100 -9.83 5.84 3.71
N THR A 101 -8.99 5.38 2.78
CA THR A 101 -9.20 5.45 1.35
C THR A 101 -8.85 4.12 0.72
N ALA A 102 -9.64 3.67 -0.25
CA ALA A 102 -9.36 2.45 -0.97
C ALA A 102 -9.49 2.68 -2.48
N LEU A 103 -8.47 2.24 -3.21
CA LEU A 103 -8.49 2.19 -4.67
C LEU A 103 -8.79 0.75 -5.06
N LEU A 104 -9.88 0.54 -5.79
CA LEU A 104 -10.41 -0.79 -6.03
C LEU A 104 -10.18 -1.23 -7.47
N LEU A 105 -9.61 -2.42 -7.63
CA LEU A 105 -9.45 -3.08 -8.92
C LEU A 105 -10.04 -4.48 -8.81
N PRO A 106 -11.24 -4.70 -9.37
CA PRO A 106 -11.84 -6.03 -9.33
C PRO A 106 -10.89 -7.06 -9.95
N SER A 107 -10.66 -8.16 -9.24
CA SER A 107 -9.80 -9.22 -9.73
C SER A 107 -10.64 -10.38 -10.24
N ASP A 108 -10.15 -11.02 -11.32
CA ASP A 108 -10.74 -12.24 -11.85
C ASP A 108 -10.16 -13.42 -11.09
N THR A 109 -10.98 -14.01 -10.21
CA THR A 109 -10.54 -15.14 -9.39
C THR A 109 -10.51 -16.46 -10.17
N ALA A 110 -11.01 -16.47 -11.40
CA ALA A 110 -10.98 -17.69 -12.23
C ALA A 110 -9.58 -18.01 -12.76
N SER A 111 -8.69 -17.03 -12.79
CA SER A 111 -7.32 -17.22 -13.26
C SER A 111 -6.37 -17.46 -12.09
N ARG A 112 -5.44 -18.41 -12.25
CA ARG A 112 -4.40 -18.67 -11.24
C ARG A 112 -3.41 -17.51 -11.13
N MET A 113 -3.15 -16.86 -12.26
CA MET A 113 -2.22 -15.74 -12.32
C MET A 113 -2.96 -14.56 -12.90
N GLN A 114 -3.25 -13.58 -12.05
CA GLN A 114 -3.87 -12.33 -12.47
C GLN A 114 -2.85 -11.49 -13.23
N PRO A 115 -3.25 -10.87 -14.36
CA PRO A 115 -2.35 -9.94 -15.05
C PRO A 115 -1.96 -8.78 -14.11
N ILE A 116 -0.70 -8.40 -14.17
CA ILE A 116 -0.20 -7.27 -13.37
C ILE A 116 -0.44 -5.93 -14.06
N SER A 117 -0.89 -5.93 -15.32
CA SER A 117 -0.99 -4.73 -16.14
C SER A 117 -1.91 -3.66 -15.56
N ALA A 118 -3.12 -4.02 -15.09
CA ALA A 118 -4.03 -3.04 -14.50
C ALA A 118 -3.53 -2.53 -13.14
N PRO A 119 -3.10 -3.39 -12.21
CA PRO A 119 -2.52 -2.92 -10.96
C PRO A 119 -1.29 -2.03 -11.14
N ILE A 120 -0.38 -2.37 -12.05
CA ILE A 120 0.82 -1.57 -12.25
C ILE A 120 0.47 -0.21 -12.87
N ALA A 121 -0.53 -0.15 -13.74
CA ALA A 121 -1.01 1.10 -14.31
C ALA A 121 -1.59 2.01 -13.23
N LEU A 122 -2.36 1.45 -12.29
CA LEU A 122 -2.91 2.21 -11.17
C LEU A 122 -1.79 2.75 -10.28
N VAL A 123 -0.80 1.92 -9.97
CA VAL A 123 0.35 2.35 -9.16
C VAL A 123 1.11 3.46 -9.87
N HIS A 124 1.32 3.33 -11.18
CA HIS A 124 1.98 4.38 -11.96
C HIS A 124 1.20 5.69 -11.91
N ALA A 125 -0.13 5.62 -12.05
CA ALA A 125 -0.98 6.80 -11.96
C ALA A 125 -0.87 7.46 -10.58
N LEU A 126 -0.81 6.65 -9.53
CA LEU A 126 -0.64 7.16 -8.16
C LEU A 126 0.70 7.85 -7.98
N ILE A 127 1.78 7.27 -8.50
CA ILE A 127 3.10 7.91 -8.49
C ILE A 127 3.03 9.28 -9.17
N THR A 128 2.44 9.33 -10.36
CA THR A 128 2.32 10.58 -11.11
C THR A 128 1.54 11.63 -10.32
N ALA A 129 0.41 11.24 -9.73
CA ALA A 129 -0.43 12.17 -8.97
C ALA A 129 0.31 12.72 -7.75
N VAL A 130 1.06 11.88 -7.04
CA VAL A 130 1.77 12.30 -5.83
C VAL A 130 3.00 13.14 -6.15
N THR A 131 3.74 12.78 -7.18
CA THR A 131 5.01 13.46 -7.49
C THR A 131 4.83 14.76 -8.26
N ASN A 132 3.67 14.97 -8.87
CA ASN A 132 3.36 16.21 -9.61
C ASN A 132 2.54 17.22 -8.80
N ASP A 133 2.29 16.93 -7.55
CA ASP A 133 1.47 17.81 -6.69
C ASP A 133 2.33 18.85 -5.96
#